data_6f80dae566568d6d8f2f26b049960d69
#
_entry.id   6f80dae566568d6d8f2f26b049960d69
#
_cell.length_a   1.000
_cell.length_b   1.000
_cell.length_c   1.000
_cell.angle_alpha   90.00
_cell.angle_beta   90.00
_cell.angle_gamma   90.00
#
_symmetry.space_group_name_H-M   'P 1'
#
loop_
_entity.id
_entity.type
_entity.pdbx_description
1 polymer ?
#
loop_
_entity_poly.entity_id
_entity_poly.type
_entity_poly.pdbx_seq_one_letter_code
_entity_poly.pdbx_strand_id
1 'polypeptide(L)'
;MAWRCTGSSNEGLIHNMWRSGLITDTRVKEAFLKVDRAHYAPSMPYEDSPQPIGHSATISAPHMHASAIEHCLSYLIPSETSPSPRILDIGSGSGYLTHVMAELVGEKGLVVGLEHIKELKELGEHNMAKSPEGREFLESGKVKFRLGDGRKGWVEEPREGEQDEGTGWDVIHVGASAAEIHPELLEQLKAPGCMFIPVDDDGMGYSQHVWRIEKDADGEIIKKKLFGVRYVPLTNAPK
;
A
#
# COMPACT_ATOMS: atom_id res chain seq x y z
N MET A 1 11.03 13.44 -13.11
CA MET A 1 9.88 14.34 -13.45
C MET A 1 8.87 14.50 -12.29
N ALA A 2 9.01 13.76 -11.24
CA ALA A 2 8.09 13.70 -10.08
C ALA A 2 7.88 15.04 -9.36
N TRP A 3 8.93 15.77 -9.09
CA TRP A 3 8.93 17.08 -8.38
C TRP A 3 8.01 18.17 -8.94
N ARG A 4 7.39 17.94 -10.10
CA ARG A 4 6.49 18.91 -10.75
C ARG A 4 5.05 18.86 -10.25
N CYS A 5 4.71 17.88 -9.42
CA CYS A 5 3.32 17.68 -8.97
C CYS A 5 3.03 18.32 -7.61
N THR A 6 4.02 18.90 -6.94
CA THR A 6 3.84 19.64 -5.68
C THR A 6 2.67 20.60 -5.73
N GLY A 7 1.81 20.59 -4.70
CA GLY A 7 0.66 21.46 -4.54
C GLY A 7 0.74 22.27 -3.25
N SER A 8 -0.17 23.24 -3.08
CA SER A 8 -0.37 23.98 -1.84
C SER A 8 -1.47 23.37 -0.93
N SER A 9 -2.16 22.35 -1.44
CA SER A 9 -3.21 21.59 -0.77
C SER A 9 -3.26 20.17 -1.30
N ASN A 10 -3.99 19.29 -0.61
CA ASN A 10 -4.23 17.92 -1.09
C ASN A 10 -4.84 17.93 -2.50
N GLU A 11 -5.89 18.73 -2.69
CA GLU A 11 -6.55 18.88 -3.99
C GLU A 11 -5.57 19.35 -5.09
N GLY A 12 -4.74 20.36 -4.78
CA GLY A 12 -3.73 20.89 -5.71
C GLY A 12 -2.70 19.82 -6.12
N LEU A 13 -2.19 19.06 -5.16
CA LEU A 13 -1.27 17.94 -5.39
C LEU A 13 -1.91 16.90 -6.34
N ILE A 14 -3.10 16.42 -6.00
CA ILE A 14 -3.78 15.35 -6.76
C ILE A 14 -4.17 15.82 -8.16
N HIS A 15 -4.64 17.06 -8.33
CA HIS A 15 -4.90 17.63 -9.66
C HIS A 15 -3.63 17.76 -10.50
N ASN A 16 -2.48 18.10 -9.89
CA ASN A 16 -1.20 18.13 -10.60
C ASN A 16 -0.75 16.74 -11.04
N MET A 17 -0.93 15.72 -10.19
CA MET A 17 -0.63 14.32 -10.53
C MET A 17 -1.53 13.82 -11.67
N TRP A 18 -2.81 14.16 -11.64
CA TRP A 18 -3.76 13.84 -12.70
C TRP A 18 -3.35 14.48 -14.04
N ARG A 19 -3.08 15.79 -14.04
CA ARG A 19 -2.63 16.51 -15.26
C ARG A 19 -1.31 16.01 -15.84
N SER A 20 -0.44 15.48 -14.98
CA SER A 20 0.85 14.92 -15.39
C SER A 20 0.77 13.44 -15.82
N GLY A 21 -0.43 12.83 -15.77
CA GLY A 21 -0.62 11.43 -16.15
C GLY A 21 -0.03 10.42 -15.16
N LEU A 22 0.23 10.84 -13.92
CA LEU A 22 0.67 9.95 -12.83
C LEU A 22 -0.52 9.25 -12.16
N ILE A 23 -1.68 9.86 -12.20
CA ILE A 23 -2.98 9.26 -11.92
C ILE A 23 -3.76 9.31 -13.23
N THR A 24 -4.30 8.17 -13.65
CA THR A 24 -4.99 8.02 -14.94
C THR A 24 -6.44 7.54 -14.78
N ASP A 25 -6.76 6.89 -13.67
CA ASP A 25 -8.12 6.41 -13.36
C ASP A 25 -8.84 7.38 -12.40
N THR A 26 -10.10 7.71 -12.70
CA THR A 26 -10.90 8.63 -11.89
C THR A 26 -11.14 8.11 -10.48
N ARG A 27 -11.30 6.80 -10.30
CA ARG A 27 -11.48 6.16 -8.98
C ARG A 27 -10.25 6.36 -8.10
N VAL A 28 -9.07 6.22 -8.69
CA VAL A 28 -7.79 6.49 -8.01
C VAL A 28 -7.71 7.95 -7.60
N LYS A 29 -8.03 8.87 -8.52
CA LYS A 29 -8.06 10.31 -8.22
C LYS A 29 -9.01 10.63 -7.06
N GLU A 30 -10.22 10.08 -7.07
CA GLU A 30 -11.23 10.30 -6.04
C GLU A 30 -10.78 9.74 -4.68
N ALA A 31 -10.18 8.55 -4.64
CA ALA A 31 -9.63 7.97 -3.41
C ALA A 31 -8.54 8.86 -2.79
N PHE A 32 -7.60 9.35 -3.60
CA PHE A 32 -6.56 10.27 -3.12
C PHE A 32 -7.12 11.63 -2.67
N LEU A 33 -8.18 12.14 -3.29
CA LEU A 33 -8.83 13.39 -2.88
C LEU A 33 -9.51 13.29 -1.52
N LYS A 34 -10.08 12.12 -1.18
CA LYS A 34 -10.73 11.87 0.11
C LYS A 34 -9.74 11.75 1.28
N VAL A 35 -8.51 11.33 1.01
CA VAL A 35 -7.50 11.09 2.04
C VAL A 35 -6.51 12.24 2.09
N ASP A 36 -6.72 13.19 3.01
CA ASP A 36 -5.79 14.32 3.15
C ASP A 36 -4.44 13.85 3.69
N ARG A 37 -3.40 14.00 2.85
CA ARG A 37 -2.05 13.59 3.20
C ARG A 37 -1.48 14.33 4.41
N ALA A 38 -2.00 15.51 4.76
CA ALA A 38 -1.58 16.25 5.96
C ALA A 38 -1.88 15.51 7.27
N HIS A 39 -2.81 14.57 7.27
CA HIS A 39 -3.03 13.71 8.43
C HIS A 39 -1.88 12.74 8.69
N TYR A 40 -1.05 12.44 7.67
CA TYR A 40 -0.07 11.34 7.63
C TYR A 40 1.38 11.80 7.50
N ALA A 41 1.61 12.95 6.87
CA ALA A 41 2.94 13.53 6.69
C ALA A 41 3.12 14.71 7.65
N PRO A 42 4.08 14.65 8.60
CA PRO A 42 4.24 15.66 9.63
C PRO A 42 4.78 17.00 9.10
N SER A 43 5.40 17.00 7.92
CA SER A 43 5.95 18.18 7.26
C SER A 43 5.73 18.12 5.76
N MET A 44 5.58 19.27 5.11
CA MET A 44 5.45 19.43 3.65
C MET A 44 4.54 18.38 2.99
N PRO A 45 3.29 18.17 3.49
CA PRO A 45 2.46 17.03 3.12
C PRO A 45 2.10 17.01 1.63
N TYR A 46 2.12 18.15 0.97
CA TYR A 46 1.71 18.30 -0.43
C TYR A 46 2.89 18.45 -1.39
N GLU A 47 4.12 18.26 -0.89
CA GLU A 47 5.27 18.07 -1.76
C GLU A 47 5.28 16.66 -2.36
N ASP A 48 5.56 16.57 -3.66
CA ASP A 48 5.72 15.28 -4.32
C ASP A 48 7.13 14.72 -4.08
N SER A 49 7.44 14.49 -2.80
CA SER A 49 8.70 13.94 -2.30
C SER A 49 8.48 13.05 -1.07
N PRO A 50 9.41 12.12 -0.78
CA PRO A 50 9.38 11.37 0.48
C PRO A 50 9.57 12.31 1.67
N GLN A 51 8.88 12.04 2.79
CA GLN A 51 8.98 12.81 4.02
C GLN A 51 9.30 11.90 5.22
N PRO A 52 10.13 12.32 6.18
CA PRO A 52 10.41 11.54 7.37
C PRO A 52 9.17 11.44 8.27
N ILE A 53 8.92 10.26 8.83
CA ILE A 53 7.81 10.00 9.78
C ILE A 53 8.30 9.52 11.15
N GLY A 54 9.59 9.60 11.41
CA GLY A 54 10.22 9.06 12.62
C GLY A 54 10.74 7.64 12.44
N HIS A 55 11.42 7.13 13.46
CA HIS A 55 11.93 5.75 13.53
C HIS A 55 12.75 5.31 12.30
N SER A 56 13.49 6.24 11.68
CA SER A 56 14.22 6.03 10.42
C SER A 56 13.35 5.62 9.23
N ALA A 57 12.04 5.84 9.31
CA ALA A 57 11.08 5.57 8.26
C ALA A 57 10.64 6.85 7.53
N THR A 58 10.12 6.66 6.33
CA THR A 58 9.60 7.74 5.48
C THR A 58 8.22 7.36 4.95
N ILE A 59 7.34 8.35 4.81
CA ILE A 59 6.18 8.22 3.91
C ILE A 59 6.69 8.44 2.49
N SER A 60 6.42 7.50 1.60
CA SER A 60 6.86 7.57 0.20
C SER A 60 6.28 8.80 -0.52
N ALA A 61 6.92 9.22 -1.60
CA ALA A 61 6.42 10.31 -2.43
C ALA A 61 5.02 10.00 -2.99
N PRO A 62 4.14 11.00 -3.12
CA PRO A 62 2.79 10.83 -3.69
C PRO A 62 2.73 10.06 -5.00
N HIS A 63 3.63 10.37 -5.95
CA HIS A 63 3.69 9.67 -7.24
C HIS A 63 4.02 8.18 -7.11
N MET A 64 4.76 7.76 -6.09
CA MET A 64 5.06 6.35 -5.83
C MET A 64 3.82 5.61 -5.33
N HIS A 65 3.05 6.23 -4.44
CA HIS A 65 1.78 5.69 -3.98
C HIS A 65 0.76 5.58 -5.13
N ALA A 66 0.66 6.62 -5.98
CA ALA A 66 -0.19 6.57 -7.16
C ALA A 66 0.22 5.44 -8.12
N SER A 67 1.53 5.28 -8.36
CA SER A 67 2.05 4.18 -9.19
C SER A 67 1.68 2.81 -8.64
N ALA A 68 1.79 2.59 -7.33
CA ALA A 68 1.41 1.33 -6.70
C ALA A 68 -0.09 1.02 -6.90
N ILE A 69 -0.95 2.02 -6.66
CA ILE A 69 -2.40 1.87 -6.84
C ILE A 69 -2.74 1.60 -8.32
N GLU A 70 -2.23 2.40 -9.26
CA GLU A 70 -2.51 2.25 -10.71
C GLU A 70 -2.10 0.87 -11.23
N HIS A 71 -0.95 0.33 -10.79
CA HIS A 71 -0.48 -0.99 -11.21
C HIS A 71 -1.28 -2.15 -10.62
N CYS A 72 -1.95 -1.96 -9.49
CA CYS A 72 -2.73 -2.99 -8.81
C CYS A 72 -4.25 -2.78 -8.93
N LEU A 73 -4.71 -1.72 -9.60
CA LEU A 73 -6.09 -1.25 -9.53
C LEU A 73 -7.14 -2.32 -9.84
N SER A 74 -6.90 -3.14 -10.86
CA SER A 74 -7.84 -4.21 -11.26
C SER A 74 -8.09 -5.26 -10.19
N TYR A 75 -7.18 -5.38 -9.21
CA TYR A 75 -7.27 -6.31 -8.07
C TYR A 75 -7.69 -5.60 -6.77
N LEU A 76 -7.60 -4.26 -6.74
CA LEU A 76 -8.01 -3.44 -5.58
C LEU A 76 -9.51 -3.21 -5.54
N ILE A 77 -10.15 -3.10 -6.70
CA ILE A 77 -11.58 -2.80 -6.80
C ILE A 77 -12.41 -4.07 -6.81
N PRO A 78 -13.63 -4.04 -6.23
CA PRO A 78 -14.55 -5.16 -6.32
C PRO A 78 -14.83 -5.56 -7.77
N SER A 79 -14.83 -6.86 -8.03
CA SER A 79 -15.09 -7.46 -9.34
C SER A 79 -15.97 -8.71 -9.18
N GLU A 80 -16.39 -9.30 -10.30
CA GLU A 80 -17.13 -10.57 -10.26
C GLU A 80 -16.32 -11.72 -9.66
N THR A 81 -14.99 -11.73 -9.87
CA THR A 81 -14.08 -12.75 -9.36
C THR A 81 -13.56 -12.47 -7.95
N SER A 82 -13.61 -11.21 -7.50
CA SER A 82 -13.27 -10.80 -6.12
C SER A 82 -14.22 -9.69 -5.67
N PRO A 83 -15.42 -10.05 -5.18
CA PRO A 83 -16.42 -9.07 -4.72
C PRO A 83 -16.01 -8.38 -3.42
N SER A 84 -15.09 -8.96 -2.66
CA SER A 84 -14.60 -8.47 -1.37
C SER A 84 -13.07 -8.51 -1.33
N PRO A 85 -12.36 -7.61 -2.07
CA PRO A 85 -10.91 -7.67 -2.17
C PRO A 85 -10.23 -7.59 -0.81
N ARG A 86 -9.19 -8.40 -0.62
CA ARG A 86 -8.35 -8.45 0.59
C ARG A 86 -6.95 -7.94 0.25
N ILE A 87 -6.50 -6.93 0.96
CA ILE A 87 -5.27 -6.21 0.65
C ILE A 87 -4.31 -6.27 1.85
N LEU A 88 -3.06 -6.60 1.60
CA LEU A 88 -1.97 -6.52 2.56
C LEU A 88 -1.03 -5.38 2.18
N ASP A 89 -0.89 -4.40 3.07
CA ASP A 89 0.03 -3.27 2.94
C ASP A 89 1.20 -3.44 3.91
N ILE A 90 2.31 -4.00 3.42
CA ILE A 90 3.52 -4.29 4.20
C ILE A 90 4.39 -3.05 4.29
N GLY A 91 4.78 -2.67 5.51
CA GLY A 91 5.47 -1.41 5.79
C GLY A 91 4.48 -0.25 5.72
N SER A 92 3.33 -0.40 6.37
CA SER A 92 2.23 0.59 6.34
C SER A 92 2.61 1.96 6.88
N GLY A 93 3.65 2.04 7.73
CA GLY A 93 4.26 3.27 8.22
C GLY A 93 3.23 4.24 8.81
N SER A 94 3.05 5.40 8.16
CA SER A 94 2.07 6.41 8.58
C SER A 94 0.60 6.00 8.39
N GLY A 95 0.31 4.92 7.63
CA GLY A 95 -1.04 4.47 7.30
C GLY A 95 -1.69 5.17 6.10
N TYR A 96 -0.96 6.04 5.39
CA TYR A 96 -1.53 6.81 4.28
C TYR A 96 -2.03 5.93 3.14
N LEU A 97 -1.17 5.06 2.61
CA LEU A 97 -1.53 4.20 1.49
C LEU A 97 -2.58 3.17 1.89
N THR A 98 -2.49 2.63 3.11
CA THR A 98 -3.51 1.77 3.73
C THR A 98 -4.90 2.41 3.65
N HIS A 99 -5.01 3.71 3.98
CA HIS A 99 -6.29 4.44 3.91
C HIS A 99 -6.75 4.64 2.46
N VAL A 100 -5.86 5.04 1.55
CA VAL A 100 -6.21 5.20 0.12
C VAL A 100 -6.71 3.88 -0.47
N MET A 101 -6.10 2.75 -0.14
CA MET A 101 -6.58 1.43 -0.56
C MET A 101 -7.95 1.11 0.02
N ALA A 102 -8.22 1.50 1.28
CA ALA A 102 -9.52 1.28 1.91
C ALA A 102 -10.67 2.03 1.22
N GLU A 103 -10.40 3.18 0.59
CA GLU A 103 -11.37 3.89 -0.24
C GLU A 103 -11.73 3.15 -1.54
N LEU A 104 -10.85 2.25 -2.03
CA LEU A 104 -10.98 1.55 -3.31
C LEU A 104 -11.62 0.16 -3.18
N VAL A 105 -11.41 -0.54 -2.06
CA VAL A 105 -11.80 -1.96 -1.92
C VAL A 105 -13.32 -2.20 -1.73
N GLY A 106 -14.14 -1.15 -1.80
CA GLY A 106 -15.58 -1.25 -1.58
C GLY A 106 -15.96 -1.50 -0.11
N GLU A 107 -17.25 -1.68 0.16
CA GLU A 107 -17.77 -1.80 1.53
C GLU A 107 -17.33 -3.09 2.24
N LYS A 108 -17.27 -4.20 1.51
CA LYS A 108 -16.94 -5.53 2.05
C LYS A 108 -15.45 -5.85 2.02
N GLY A 109 -14.63 -5.04 1.34
CA GLY A 109 -13.19 -5.26 1.26
C GLY A 109 -12.48 -5.15 2.62
N LEU A 110 -11.28 -5.72 2.70
CA LEU A 110 -10.43 -5.71 3.88
C LEU A 110 -9.05 -5.17 3.51
N VAL A 111 -8.52 -4.25 4.31
CA VAL A 111 -7.13 -3.80 4.19
C VAL A 111 -6.41 -4.03 5.51
N VAL A 112 -5.29 -4.74 5.45
CA VAL A 112 -4.42 -4.93 6.62
C VAL A 112 -3.12 -4.18 6.39
N GLY A 113 -2.85 -3.18 7.23
CA GLY A 113 -1.55 -2.51 7.34
C GLY A 113 -0.65 -3.31 8.27
N LEU A 114 0.41 -3.91 7.73
CA LEU A 114 1.40 -4.67 8.50
C LEU A 114 2.65 -3.82 8.70
N GLU A 115 3.04 -3.63 9.96
CA GLU A 115 4.20 -2.82 10.33
C GLU A 115 5.05 -3.59 11.36
N HIS A 116 6.37 -3.46 11.30
CA HIS A 116 7.26 -4.14 12.23
C HIS A 116 7.71 -3.25 13.40
N ILE A 117 7.47 -1.95 13.32
CA ILE A 117 7.75 -0.97 14.39
C ILE A 117 6.44 -0.63 15.08
N LYS A 118 6.34 -0.95 16.36
CA LYS A 118 5.12 -0.77 17.15
C LYS A 118 4.62 0.68 17.11
N GLU A 119 5.52 1.63 17.29
CA GLU A 119 5.22 3.06 17.31
C GLU A 119 4.68 3.56 15.95
N LEU A 120 5.17 3.01 14.85
CA LEU A 120 4.65 3.33 13.51
C LEU A 120 3.29 2.68 13.27
N LYS A 121 3.08 1.46 13.75
CA LYS A 121 1.75 0.80 13.71
C LYS A 121 0.72 1.65 14.47
N GLU A 122 1.04 2.12 15.67
CA GLU A 122 0.19 2.99 16.48
C GLU A 122 0.01 4.38 15.82
N LEU A 123 1.06 4.92 15.19
CA LEU A 123 0.97 6.15 14.40
C LEU A 123 -0.01 6.01 13.23
N GLY A 124 0.03 4.90 12.50
CA GLY A 124 -0.90 4.64 11.38
C GLY A 124 -2.36 4.63 11.84
N GLU A 125 -2.67 3.93 12.93
CA GLU A 125 -4.00 3.93 13.54
C GLU A 125 -4.43 5.34 13.97
N HIS A 126 -3.55 6.06 14.67
CA HIS A 126 -3.84 7.43 15.13
C HIS A 126 -4.08 8.38 13.96
N ASN A 127 -3.27 8.32 12.92
CA ASN A 127 -3.39 9.17 11.74
C ASN A 127 -4.71 8.92 11.01
N MET A 128 -5.06 7.65 10.80
CA MET A 128 -6.31 7.27 10.13
C MET A 128 -7.52 7.76 10.92
N ALA A 129 -7.49 7.69 12.25
CA ALA A 129 -8.55 8.16 13.13
C ALA A 129 -8.76 9.68 13.12
N LYS A 130 -7.92 10.48 12.44
CA LYS A 130 -8.10 11.94 12.31
C LYS A 130 -9.29 12.30 11.43
N SER A 131 -9.64 11.46 10.44
CA SER A 131 -10.84 11.66 9.62
C SER A 131 -12.04 10.84 10.14
N PRO A 132 -13.29 11.29 9.88
CA PRO A 132 -14.49 10.51 10.21
C PRO A 132 -14.51 9.15 9.51
N GLU A 133 -14.20 9.12 8.22
CA GLU A 133 -14.20 7.93 7.38
C GLU A 133 -13.14 6.92 7.86
N GLY A 134 -11.95 7.42 8.22
CA GLY A 134 -10.89 6.56 8.76
C GLY A 134 -11.26 5.94 10.10
N ARG A 135 -11.99 6.66 10.98
CA ARG A 135 -12.52 6.07 12.22
C ARG A 135 -13.52 4.96 11.93
N GLU A 136 -14.46 5.20 11.01
CA GLU A 136 -15.45 4.21 10.59
C GLU A 136 -14.76 2.93 10.04
N PHE A 137 -13.72 3.08 9.24
CA PHE A 137 -12.96 1.94 8.70
C PHE A 137 -12.25 1.13 9.79
N LEU A 138 -11.72 1.79 10.82
CA LEU A 138 -11.12 1.11 11.97
C LEU A 138 -12.18 0.41 12.84
N GLU A 139 -13.28 1.09 13.14
CA GLU A 139 -14.37 0.58 14.00
C GLU A 139 -15.12 -0.59 13.34
N SER A 140 -15.37 -0.52 12.04
CA SER A 140 -16.01 -1.61 11.28
C SER A 140 -15.07 -2.80 11.03
N GLY A 141 -13.76 -2.66 11.30
CA GLY A 141 -12.76 -3.68 10.98
C GLY A 141 -12.47 -3.82 9.49
N LYS A 142 -12.90 -2.87 8.66
CA LYS A 142 -12.52 -2.79 7.25
C LYS A 142 -11.02 -2.54 7.10
N VAL A 143 -10.44 -1.76 8.00
CA VAL A 143 -9.00 -1.58 8.12
C VAL A 143 -8.51 -2.11 9.46
N LYS A 144 -7.43 -2.87 9.42
CA LYS A 144 -6.76 -3.39 10.61
C LYS A 144 -5.27 -3.11 10.50
N PHE A 145 -4.67 -2.64 11.59
CA PHE A 145 -3.21 -2.56 11.69
C PHE A 145 -2.67 -3.71 12.52
N ARG A 146 -1.58 -4.31 12.04
CA ARG A 146 -0.95 -5.48 12.67
C ARG A 146 0.54 -5.25 12.87
N LEU A 147 1.08 -5.81 13.94
CA LEU A 147 2.51 -5.80 14.22
C LEU A 147 3.11 -7.14 13.80
N GLY A 148 4.07 -7.13 12.88
CA GLY A 148 4.68 -8.36 12.40
C GLY A 148 5.82 -8.17 11.41
N ASP A 149 6.48 -9.26 11.06
CA ASP A 149 7.56 -9.30 10.08
C ASP A 149 6.99 -9.40 8.66
N GLY A 150 7.12 -8.32 7.88
CA GLY A 150 6.59 -8.24 6.51
C GLY A 150 7.14 -9.30 5.54
N ARG A 151 8.32 -9.88 5.82
CA ARG A 151 8.90 -10.96 4.99
C ARG A 151 8.09 -12.25 5.07
N LYS A 152 7.36 -12.44 6.19
CA LYS A 152 6.50 -13.60 6.43
C LYS A 152 5.07 -13.38 5.94
N GLY A 153 4.76 -12.15 5.51
CA GLY A 153 3.38 -11.77 5.24
C GLY A 153 2.51 -11.76 6.49
N TRP A 154 1.23 -11.97 6.30
CA TRP A 154 0.24 -12.01 7.39
C TRP A 154 -0.95 -12.87 7.00
N VAL A 155 -1.45 -13.65 7.93
CA VAL A 155 -2.73 -14.36 7.80
C VAL A 155 -3.74 -13.65 8.69
N GLU A 156 -4.79 -13.13 8.09
CA GLU A 156 -5.88 -12.49 8.82
C GLU A 156 -7.15 -13.34 8.71
N GLU A 157 -7.70 -13.72 9.85
CA GLU A 157 -8.93 -14.51 9.90
C GLU A 157 -10.11 -13.74 9.27
N PRO A 158 -11.05 -14.46 8.62
CA PRO A 158 -12.28 -13.88 8.12
C PRO A 158 -13.04 -13.15 9.22
N ARG A 159 -13.77 -12.09 8.87
CA ARG A 159 -14.69 -11.43 9.80
C ARG A 159 -15.87 -12.36 10.09
N GLU A 160 -16.46 -12.22 11.28
CA GLU A 160 -17.63 -13.01 11.67
C GLU A 160 -18.78 -12.80 10.66
N GLY A 161 -19.26 -13.91 10.08
CA GLY A 161 -20.30 -13.90 9.02
C GLY A 161 -19.78 -13.76 7.58
N GLU A 162 -18.47 -13.59 7.35
CA GLU A 162 -17.88 -13.72 6.02
C GLU A 162 -17.80 -15.20 5.63
N GLN A 163 -18.19 -15.51 4.40
CA GLN A 163 -17.88 -16.83 3.85
C GLN A 163 -16.36 -16.95 3.72
N ASP A 164 -15.80 -18.09 4.05
CA ASP A 164 -14.38 -18.36 3.93
C ASP A 164 -13.98 -18.38 2.42
N GLU A 165 -13.71 -17.21 1.87
CA GLU A 165 -13.16 -17.03 0.52
C GLU A 165 -11.64 -17.31 0.46
N GLY A 166 -11.10 -17.90 1.54
CA GLY A 166 -9.68 -18.14 1.73
C GLY A 166 -8.94 -16.98 2.41
N THR A 167 -7.81 -17.30 3.03
CA THR A 167 -6.99 -16.35 3.80
C THR A 167 -6.00 -15.54 2.94
N GLY A 168 -5.96 -15.76 1.61
CA GLY A 168 -5.04 -15.09 0.71
C GLY A 168 -5.38 -13.62 0.43
N TRP A 169 -4.45 -12.94 -0.23
CA TRP A 169 -4.52 -11.51 -0.56
C TRP A 169 -4.71 -11.30 -2.06
N ASP A 170 -5.67 -10.50 -2.47
CA ASP A 170 -5.84 -10.08 -3.87
C ASP A 170 -4.72 -9.13 -4.29
N VAL A 171 -4.28 -8.27 -3.35
CA VAL A 171 -3.11 -7.41 -3.54
C VAL A 171 -2.18 -7.50 -2.33
N ILE A 172 -0.88 -7.58 -2.62
CA ILE A 172 0.19 -7.35 -1.64
C ILE A 172 1.00 -6.15 -2.11
N HIS A 173 0.96 -5.05 -1.37
CA HIS A 173 1.87 -3.92 -1.53
C HIS A 173 3.01 -4.04 -0.53
N VAL A 174 4.24 -3.75 -0.97
CA VAL A 174 5.41 -3.72 -0.08
C VAL A 174 6.06 -2.34 -0.14
N GLY A 175 5.98 -1.60 0.96
CA GLY A 175 6.51 -0.23 1.13
C GLY A 175 7.98 -0.16 1.53
N ALA A 176 8.72 -1.27 1.41
CA ALA A 176 10.16 -1.36 1.71
C ALA A 176 10.86 -2.26 0.69
N SER A 177 12.17 -2.10 0.48
CA SER A 177 12.92 -2.92 -0.48
C SER A 177 13.27 -4.27 0.12
N ALA A 178 12.83 -5.34 -0.52
CA ALA A 178 13.17 -6.70 -0.16
C ALA A 178 14.50 -7.13 -0.79
N ALA A 179 15.30 -7.92 -0.07
CA ALA A 179 16.52 -8.50 -0.62
C ALA A 179 16.21 -9.51 -1.74
N GLU A 180 15.04 -10.14 -1.66
CA GLU A 180 14.52 -11.10 -2.64
C GLU A 180 12.99 -11.13 -2.57
N ILE A 181 12.36 -11.75 -3.55
CA ILE A 181 10.92 -12.02 -3.51
C ILE A 181 10.69 -13.21 -2.57
N HIS A 182 10.19 -12.94 -1.36
CA HIS A 182 9.96 -13.96 -0.34
C HIS A 182 8.88 -14.97 -0.77
N PRO A 183 9.16 -16.29 -0.70
CA PRO A 183 8.19 -17.33 -1.07
C PRO A 183 6.88 -17.23 -0.32
N GLU A 184 6.92 -16.86 0.96
CA GLU A 184 5.75 -16.72 1.83
C GLU A 184 4.74 -15.69 1.30
N LEU A 185 5.24 -14.62 0.64
CA LEU A 185 4.36 -13.62 0.02
C LEU A 185 3.71 -14.15 -1.26
N LEU A 186 4.44 -14.94 -2.05
CA LEU A 186 3.88 -15.59 -3.24
C LEU A 186 2.83 -16.65 -2.88
N GLU A 187 3.04 -17.39 -1.79
CA GLU A 187 2.07 -18.38 -1.30
C GLU A 187 0.77 -17.70 -0.84
N GLN A 188 0.88 -16.55 -0.15
CA GLN A 188 -0.26 -15.77 0.34
C GLN A 188 -0.96 -14.94 -0.74
N LEU A 189 -0.35 -14.77 -1.92
CA LEU A 189 -1.00 -14.09 -3.04
C LEU A 189 -2.04 -15.01 -3.69
N LYS A 190 -3.28 -14.54 -3.80
CA LYS A 190 -4.36 -15.27 -4.48
C LYS A 190 -4.07 -15.51 -5.96
N ALA A 191 -4.83 -16.40 -6.55
CA ALA A 191 -4.89 -16.66 -7.99
C ALA A 191 -6.35 -16.43 -8.46
N PRO A 192 -6.68 -15.29 -9.13
CA PRO A 192 -5.76 -14.24 -9.54
C PRO A 192 -5.38 -13.26 -8.42
N GLY A 193 -4.19 -12.63 -8.54
CA GLY A 193 -3.72 -11.63 -7.59
C GLY A 193 -2.51 -10.84 -8.10
N CYS A 194 -2.19 -9.72 -7.43
CA CYS A 194 -1.11 -8.82 -7.82
C CYS A 194 -0.26 -8.39 -6.62
N MET A 195 1.07 -8.41 -6.79
CA MET A 195 1.99 -7.85 -5.81
C MET A 195 2.83 -6.73 -6.44
N PHE A 196 2.99 -5.63 -5.70
CA PHE A 196 3.86 -4.51 -6.03
C PHE A 196 4.96 -4.43 -4.98
N ILE A 197 6.20 -4.70 -5.39
CA ILE A 197 7.31 -4.86 -4.45
C ILE A 197 8.62 -4.27 -4.99
N PRO A 198 9.31 -3.40 -4.24
CA PRO A 198 10.69 -3.04 -4.52
C PRO A 198 11.62 -4.19 -4.13
N VAL A 199 12.57 -4.53 -5.01
CA VAL A 199 13.55 -5.62 -4.78
C VAL A 199 14.95 -5.12 -5.11
N ASP A 200 15.93 -5.53 -4.32
CA ASP A 200 17.35 -5.29 -4.56
C ASP A 200 17.86 -6.16 -5.71
N ASP A 201 18.43 -5.53 -6.73
CA ASP A 201 18.98 -6.27 -7.88
C ASP A 201 20.34 -6.89 -7.58
N ASP A 202 21.10 -6.32 -6.64
CA ASP A 202 22.49 -6.67 -6.35
C ASP A 202 22.71 -7.24 -4.94
N GLY A 203 21.66 -7.31 -4.14
CA GLY A 203 21.71 -7.75 -2.74
C GLY A 203 22.50 -6.81 -1.81
N MET A 204 22.93 -5.65 -2.31
CA MET A 204 23.71 -4.66 -1.56
C MET A 204 22.93 -3.35 -1.34
N GLY A 205 21.71 -3.24 -1.86
CA GLY A 205 20.85 -2.05 -1.73
C GLY A 205 21.26 -0.85 -2.59
N TYR A 206 22.21 -1.01 -3.52
CA TYR A 206 22.63 0.07 -4.42
C TYR A 206 21.74 0.22 -5.65
N SER A 207 21.16 -0.88 -6.11
CA SER A 207 20.26 -0.94 -7.25
C SER A 207 18.96 -1.61 -6.86
N GLN A 208 17.88 -0.85 -6.83
CA GLN A 208 16.55 -1.34 -6.48
C GLN A 208 15.58 -1.05 -7.61
N HIS A 209 14.72 -2.01 -7.93
CA HIS A 209 13.63 -1.81 -8.88
C HIS A 209 12.32 -2.29 -8.29
N VAL A 210 11.26 -1.60 -8.66
CA VAL A 210 9.91 -2.09 -8.42
C VAL A 210 9.60 -3.21 -9.40
N TRP A 211 9.04 -4.28 -8.85
CA TRP A 211 8.48 -5.39 -9.61
C TRP A 211 6.97 -5.44 -9.42
N ARG A 212 6.25 -5.62 -10.51
CA ARG A 212 4.87 -6.06 -10.52
C ARG A 212 4.86 -7.55 -10.75
N ILE A 213 4.26 -8.28 -9.82
CA ILE A 213 4.14 -9.73 -9.85
C ILE A 213 2.66 -10.05 -9.90
N GLU A 214 2.24 -10.79 -10.91
CA GLU A 214 0.88 -11.28 -11.04
C GLU A 214 0.88 -12.79 -10.87
N LYS A 215 -0.09 -13.30 -10.16
CA LYS A 215 -0.48 -14.69 -10.19
C LYS A 215 -1.78 -14.73 -10.97
N ASP A 216 -1.81 -15.44 -12.09
CA ASP A 216 -3.02 -15.56 -12.90
C ASP A 216 -4.03 -16.56 -12.30
N ALA A 217 -5.17 -16.78 -12.96
CA ALA A 217 -6.19 -17.68 -12.47
C ALA A 217 -5.75 -19.15 -12.43
N ASP A 218 -4.75 -19.53 -13.22
CA ASP A 218 -4.18 -20.89 -13.26
C ASP A 218 -3.02 -21.06 -12.23
N GLY A 219 -2.67 -19.97 -11.52
CA GLY A 219 -1.61 -19.95 -10.52
C GLY A 219 -0.21 -19.67 -11.09
N GLU A 220 -0.09 -19.38 -12.37
CA GLU A 220 1.19 -19.05 -13.00
C GLU A 220 1.67 -17.66 -12.59
N ILE A 221 2.98 -17.54 -12.34
CA ILE A 221 3.58 -16.29 -11.84
C ILE A 221 4.25 -15.54 -12.98
N ILE A 222 3.74 -14.33 -13.25
CA ILE A 222 4.28 -13.38 -14.23
C ILE A 222 4.98 -12.25 -13.50
N LYS A 223 6.27 -12.04 -13.77
CA LYS A 223 7.09 -11.00 -13.14
C LYS A 223 7.45 -9.93 -14.16
N LYS A 224 7.12 -8.67 -13.86
CA LYS A 224 7.46 -7.52 -14.69
C LYS A 224 8.28 -6.51 -13.88
N LYS A 225 9.53 -6.27 -14.31
CA LYS A 225 10.38 -5.20 -13.80
C LYS A 225 9.88 -3.86 -14.34
N LEU A 226 9.65 -2.89 -13.46
CA LEU A 226 9.05 -1.60 -13.82
C LEU A 226 10.12 -0.50 -13.92
N PHE A 227 10.51 0.08 -12.82
CA PHE A 227 11.42 1.25 -12.79
C PHE A 227 12.32 1.21 -11.55
N GLY A 228 13.45 1.93 -11.65
CA GLY A 228 14.41 2.08 -10.56
C GLY A 228 13.88 2.97 -9.43
N VAL A 229 14.20 2.59 -8.19
CA VAL A 229 13.73 3.29 -6.98
C VAL A 229 14.80 3.31 -5.90
N ARG A 230 14.50 4.01 -4.80
CA ARG A 230 15.28 3.96 -3.58
C ARG A 230 14.34 3.91 -2.37
N TYR A 231 14.26 2.74 -1.75
CA TYR A 231 13.45 2.46 -0.56
C TYR A 231 14.32 2.10 0.64
N VAL A 232 13.77 2.27 1.85
CA VAL A 232 14.34 1.69 3.06
C VAL A 232 14.26 0.16 2.98
N PRO A 233 15.21 -0.58 3.60
CA PRO A 233 15.20 -2.05 3.49
C PRO A 233 14.06 -2.67 4.30
N LEU A 234 13.50 -3.75 3.78
CA LEU A 234 12.61 -4.65 4.50
C LEU A 234 13.46 -5.52 5.46
N THR A 235 13.48 -5.20 6.72
CA THR A 235 14.40 -5.76 7.71
C THR A 235 13.71 -6.08 9.05
N ASN A 236 14.49 -6.58 10.01
CA ASN A 236 14.00 -6.79 11.38
C ASN A 236 13.62 -5.47 12.04
N ALA A 237 12.65 -5.53 12.96
CA ALA A 237 12.37 -4.40 13.84
C ALA A 237 13.65 -3.99 14.62
N PRO A 238 13.86 -2.69 14.89
CA PRO A 238 14.93 -2.26 15.77
C PRO A 238 14.82 -2.97 17.13
N LYS A 239 15.98 -3.29 17.72
CA LYS A 239 16.04 -3.88 19.07
C LYS A 239 15.77 -2.83 20.13
#